data_140c42763e606c43f6a6656a8796abe6
#
_entry.id   140c42763e606c43f6a6656a8796abe6
#
_cell.length_a   1.000
_cell.length_b   1.000
_cell.length_c   1.000
_cell.angle_alpha   90.00
_cell.angle_beta   90.00
_cell.angle_gamma   90.00
#
_symmetry.space_group_name_H-M   'P 1'
#
loop_
_entity.id
_entity.type
_entity.pdbx_description
1 polymer ?
#
loop_
_entity_poly.entity_id
_entity_poly.type
_entity_poly.pdbx_seq_one_letter_code
_entity_poly.pdbx_strand_id
1 'polypeptide(L)'
;MLRVISGKFKSRKLKEVKTVSTRPTTDKNKEMLFNVIGQYFDGDFVVDLFSGSGALGIEALSRGAGYVEFVDNNFSAIKVIKENLGSFNLLSKDETKVYKSDVLSY
;
A
#
# COMPACT_ATOMS: atom_id res chain seq x y z
N MET A 1 10.46 -2.88 -10.83
CA MET A 1 10.64 -1.94 -9.70
C MET A 1 9.29 -1.35 -9.30
N LEU A 2 8.99 -1.35 -8.01
CA LEU A 2 7.77 -0.71 -7.52
C LEU A 2 8.00 0.78 -7.30
N ARG A 3 7.00 1.57 -7.66
CA ARG A 3 7.00 3.01 -7.41
C ARG A 3 5.57 3.53 -7.32
N VAL A 4 5.42 4.71 -6.73
CA VAL A 4 4.15 5.42 -6.72
C VAL A 4 3.93 6.08 -8.08
N ILE A 5 2.73 5.93 -8.62
CA ILE A 5 2.41 6.39 -9.98
C ILE A 5 1.92 7.83 -9.99
N SER A 6 1.07 8.20 -9.04
CA SER A 6 0.40 9.50 -9.07
C SER A 6 0.21 10.05 -7.67
N GLY A 7 -0.12 11.32 -7.56
CA GLY A 7 -0.41 11.99 -6.29
C GLY A 7 0.82 12.60 -5.64
N LYS A 8 0.73 12.87 -4.35
CA LYS A 8 1.76 13.62 -3.64
C LYS A 8 3.10 12.89 -3.50
N PHE A 9 3.11 11.56 -3.64
CA PHE A 9 4.34 10.77 -3.58
C PHE A 9 4.77 10.24 -4.94
N LYS A 10 4.27 10.82 -6.02
CA LYS A 10 4.56 10.38 -7.39
C LYS A 10 6.06 10.13 -7.61
N SER A 11 6.37 9.02 -8.27
CA SER A 11 7.73 8.59 -8.67
C SER A 11 8.62 8.11 -7.54
N ARG A 12 8.17 8.10 -6.30
CA ARG A 12 8.98 7.58 -5.19
C ARG A 12 8.98 6.05 -5.23
N LYS A 13 10.14 5.47 -4.95
CA LYS A 13 10.37 4.03 -5.02
C LYS A 13 9.88 3.33 -3.75
N LEU A 14 9.45 2.08 -3.93
CA LEU A 14 8.98 1.20 -2.86
C LEU A 14 9.83 -0.07 -2.85
N LYS A 15 10.07 -0.61 -1.65
CA LYS A 15 10.69 -1.92 -1.51
C LYS A 15 9.69 -3.02 -1.84
N GLU A 16 10.17 -4.10 -2.44
CA GLU A 16 9.36 -5.28 -2.75
C GLU A 16 9.58 -6.35 -1.71
N VAL A 17 8.56 -7.20 -1.51
CA VAL A 17 8.68 -8.38 -0.66
C VAL A 17 9.48 -9.44 -1.41
N LYS A 18 10.60 -9.88 -0.84
CA LYS A 18 11.49 -10.85 -1.47
C LYS A 18 11.05 -12.27 -1.14
N THR A 19 9.95 -12.70 -1.73
CA THR A 19 9.51 -14.09 -1.61
C THR A 19 9.19 -14.64 -2.99
N VAL A 20 9.38 -15.95 -3.17
CA VAL A 20 9.18 -16.61 -4.46
C VAL A 20 7.73 -16.56 -4.92
N SER A 21 6.80 -16.57 -3.97
CA SER A 21 5.36 -16.63 -4.25
C SER A 21 4.72 -15.26 -4.42
N THR A 22 5.43 -14.19 -4.13
CA THR A 22 4.86 -12.85 -4.17
C THR A 22 5.13 -12.21 -5.53
N ARG A 23 4.06 -11.82 -6.22
CA ARG A 23 4.17 -11.04 -7.46
C ARG A 23 4.03 -9.57 -7.14
N PRO A 24 4.99 -8.73 -7.56
CA PRO A 24 4.83 -7.29 -7.36
C PRO A 24 3.67 -6.77 -8.23
N THR A 25 2.95 -5.80 -7.69
CA THR A 25 1.93 -5.10 -8.46
C THR A 25 2.62 -4.16 -9.44
N THR A 26 2.41 -4.38 -10.73
CA THR A 26 3.03 -3.57 -11.76
C THR A 26 2.38 -2.18 -11.84
N ASP A 27 3.11 -1.22 -12.41
CA ASP A 27 2.56 0.12 -12.67
C ASP A 27 1.28 0.04 -13.49
N LYS A 28 1.27 -0.80 -14.53
CA LYS A 28 0.11 -0.99 -15.39
C LYS A 28 -1.10 -1.51 -14.61
N ASN A 29 -0.88 -2.51 -13.75
CA ASN A 29 -1.96 -3.07 -12.94
C ASN A 29 -2.50 -2.06 -11.95
N LYS A 30 -1.66 -1.26 -11.33
CA LYS A 30 -2.09 -0.18 -10.45
C LYS A 30 -2.91 0.85 -11.20
N GLU A 31 -2.46 1.27 -12.37
CA GLU A 31 -3.21 2.24 -13.19
C GLU A 31 -4.57 1.69 -13.58
N MET A 32 -4.65 0.43 -14.00
CA MET A 32 -5.92 -0.21 -14.36
C MET A 32 -6.89 -0.24 -13.18
N LEU A 33 -6.39 -0.60 -12.00
CA LEU A 33 -7.20 -0.66 -10.79
C LEU A 33 -7.77 0.73 -10.44
N PHE A 34 -6.93 1.75 -10.43
CA PHE A 34 -7.36 3.10 -10.07
C PHE A 34 -8.22 3.75 -11.17
N ASN A 35 -8.12 3.29 -12.40
CA ASN A 35 -9.06 3.70 -13.45
C ASN A 35 -10.48 3.19 -13.17
N VAL A 36 -10.59 2.02 -12.53
CA VAL A 36 -11.90 1.43 -12.20
C VAL A 36 -12.48 2.01 -10.92
N ILE A 37 -11.67 2.10 -9.85
CA ILE A 37 -12.18 2.50 -8.53
C ILE A 37 -12.13 4.00 -8.29
N GLY A 38 -11.43 4.75 -9.15
CA GLY A 38 -11.27 6.19 -9.02
C GLY A 38 -9.81 6.60 -8.97
N GLN A 39 -9.48 7.66 -9.70
CA GLN A 39 -8.09 8.14 -9.80
C GLN A 39 -7.60 8.81 -8.52
N TYR A 40 -8.50 9.47 -7.80
CA TYR A 40 -8.17 10.23 -6.60
C TYR A 40 -9.24 10.04 -5.55
N PHE A 41 -8.83 10.16 -4.31
CA PHE A 41 -9.68 10.04 -3.13
C PHE A 41 -9.80 11.39 -2.43
N ASP A 42 -10.87 11.59 -1.69
CA ASP A 42 -11.09 12.79 -0.89
C ASP A 42 -11.28 12.39 0.58
N GLY A 43 -10.18 12.01 1.21
CA GLY A 43 -10.17 11.64 2.62
C GLY A 43 -10.78 10.28 2.95
N ASP A 44 -10.95 9.41 1.97
CA ASP A 44 -11.61 8.11 2.14
C ASP A 44 -10.84 7.18 3.05
N PHE A 45 -11.56 6.25 3.68
CA PHE A 45 -10.99 5.14 4.43
C PHE A 45 -10.76 3.97 3.47
N VAL A 46 -9.55 3.43 3.46
CA VAL A 46 -9.15 2.33 2.57
C VAL A 46 -8.58 1.18 3.38
N VAL A 47 -8.98 -0.04 3.05
CA VAL A 47 -8.39 -1.25 3.60
C VAL A 47 -7.67 -1.99 2.48
N ASP A 48 -6.37 -2.20 2.65
CA ASP A 48 -5.53 -2.94 1.70
C ASP A 48 -5.33 -4.35 2.21
N LEU A 49 -6.20 -5.27 1.81
CA LEU A 49 -6.10 -6.69 2.16
C LEU A 49 -5.03 -7.35 1.28
N PHE A 50 -4.25 -8.29 1.85
CA PHE A 50 -3.13 -8.91 1.15
C PHE A 50 -2.10 -7.87 0.69
N SER A 51 -1.72 -6.99 1.59
CA SER A 51 -0.96 -5.78 1.27
C SER A 51 0.40 -6.03 0.60
N GLY A 52 1.06 -7.13 0.89
CA GLY A 52 2.40 -7.39 0.36
C GLY A 52 3.38 -6.28 0.73
N SER A 53 3.87 -5.55 -0.26
CA SER A 53 4.78 -4.40 -0.03
C SER A 53 4.06 -3.15 0.45
N GLY A 54 2.73 -3.14 0.44
CA GLY A 54 1.92 -1.95 0.73
C GLY A 54 1.72 -1.02 -0.45
N ALA A 55 2.09 -1.47 -1.67
CA ALA A 55 2.09 -0.60 -2.85
C ALA A 55 0.71 -0.01 -3.15
N LEU A 56 -0.36 -0.80 -3.06
CA LEU A 56 -1.71 -0.30 -3.37
C LEU A 56 -2.19 0.70 -2.32
N GLY A 57 -1.98 0.40 -1.03
CA GLY A 57 -2.40 1.31 0.03
C GLY A 57 -1.61 2.61 0.04
N ILE A 58 -0.31 2.55 -0.23
CA ILE A 58 0.52 3.76 -0.35
C ILE A 58 0.11 4.57 -1.57
N GLU A 59 -0.21 3.90 -2.68
CA GLU A 59 -0.75 4.57 -3.86
C GLU A 59 -2.04 5.31 -3.52
N ALA A 60 -2.95 4.68 -2.77
CA ALA A 60 -4.20 5.31 -2.34
C ALA A 60 -3.93 6.55 -1.47
N LEU A 61 -3.00 6.46 -0.51
CA LEU A 61 -2.62 7.62 0.30
C LEU A 61 -2.06 8.74 -0.56
N SER A 62 -1.20 8.40 -1.53
CA SER A 62 -0.63 9.37 -2.46
C SER A 62 -1.72 10.09 -3.25
N ARG A 63 -2.81 9.41 -3.56
CA ARG A 63 -3.92 9.94 -4.34
C ARG A 63 -5.03 10.57 -3.50
N GLY A 64 -4.81 10.72 -2.19
CA GLY A 64 -5.71 11.49 -1.34
C GLY A 64 -6.53 10.73 -0.32
N ALA A 65 -6.33 9.42 -0.16
CA ALA A 65 -6.99 8.66 0.90
C ALA A 65 -6.58 9.25 2.27
N GLY A 66 -7.53 9.36 3.18
CA GLY A 66 -7.29 9.94 4.49
C GLY A 66 -6.72 8.95 5.49
N TYR A 67 -7.02 7.67 5.31
CA TYR A 67 -6.60 6.62 6.22
C TYR A 67 -6.55 5.29 5.50
N VAL A 68 -5.47 4.53 5.70
CA VAL A 68 -5.32 3.20 5.10
C VAL A 68 -4.92 2.18 6.15
N GLU A 69 -5.62 1.05 6.18
CA GLU A 69 -5.21 -0.12 6.95
C GLU A 69 -4.57 -1.14 6.02
N PHE A 70 -3.37 -1.56 6.37
CA PHE A 70 -2.61 -2.58 5.64
C PHE A 70 -2.72 -3.90 6.38
N VAL A 71 -3.18 -4.93 5.71
CA VAL A 71 -3.38 -6.26 6.31
C VAL A 71 -2.64 -7.31 5.50
N ASP A 72 -1.84 -8.12 6.19
CA ASP A 72 -1.17 -9.26 5.60
C ASP A 72 -0.86 -10.27 6.70
N ASN A 73 -0.85 -11.56 6.36
CA ASN A 73 -0.51 -12.61 7.32
C ASN A 73 0.97 -12.98 7.31
N ASN A 74 1.75 -12.45 6.38
CA ASN A 74 3.15 -12.79 6.19
C ASN A 74 4.04 -11.80 6.92
N PHE A 75 4.90 -12.30 7.80
CA PHE A 75 5.81 -11.46 8.59
C PHE A 75 6.75 -10.63 7.71
N SER A 76 7.27 -11.23 6.62
CA SER A 76 8.16 -10.52 5.70
C SER A 76 7.45 -9.36 5.00
N ALA A 77 6.17 -9.55 4.64
CA ALA A 77 5.35 -8.49 4.06
C ALA A 77 5.15 -7.35 5.06
N ILE A 78 4.80 -7.66 6.30
CA ILE A 78 4.61 -6.65 7.35
C ILE A 78 5.86 -5.80 7.53
N LYS A 79 7.02 -6.46 7.54
CA LYS A 79 8.31 -5.76 7.67
C LYS A 79 8.52 -4.77 6.52
N VAL A 80 8.28 -5.20 5.28
CA VAL A 80 8.44 -4.34 4.10
C VAL A 80 7.44 -3.19 4.09
N ILE A 81 6.18 -3.46 4.47
CA ILE A 81 5.16 -2.41 4.59
C ILE A 81 5.64 -1.32 5.55
N LYS A 82 6.12 -1.72 6.73
CA LYS A 82 6.60 -0.75 7.73
C LYS A 82 7.82 0.03 7.26
N GLU A 83 8.74 -0.63 6.56
CA GLU A 83 9.90 0.06 5.98
C GLU A 83 9.46 1.09 4.92
N ASN A 84 8.53 0.72 4.05
CA ASN A 84 8.01 1.64 3.04
C ASN A 84 7.28 2.83 3.68
N LEU A 85 6.41 2.56 4.65
CA LEU A 85 5.72 3.64 5.36
C LEU A 85 6.71 4.56 6.09
N GLY A 86 7.73 3.99 6.71
CA GLY A 86 8.76 4.77 7.38
C GLY A 86 9.52 5.68 6.44
N SER A 87 9.83 5.21 5.22
CA SER A 87 10.55 6.02 4.23
C SER A 87 9.72 7.22 3.73
N PHE A 88 8.39 7.16 3.88
CA PHE A 88 7.47 8.22 3.49
C PHE A 88 6.98 9.04 4.68
N ASN A 89 7.48 8.77 5.88
CA ASN A 89 7.00 9.37 7.13
C ASN A 89 5.51 9.11 7.37
N LEU A 90 5.05 7.92 7.01
CA LEU A 90 3.64 7.53 7.11
C LEU A 90 3.34 6.52 8.22
N LEU A 91 4.29 6.25 9.13
CA LEU A 91 4.05 5.40 10.31
C LEU A 91 3.26 6.15 11.39
N SER A 92 2.42 7.06 10.99
CA SER A 92 1.56 7.82 11.89
C SER A 92 0.28 7.04 12.19
N LYS A 93 -0.17 7.08 13.45
CA LYS A 93 -1.43 6.47 13.85
C LYS A 93 -2.64 7.14 13.21
N ASP A 94 -2.48 8.36 12.72
CA ASP A 94 -3.60 9.13 12.17
C ASP A 94 -3.93 8.76 10.74
N GLU A 95 -2.95 8.29 9.97
CA GLU A 95 -3.13 8.03 8.54
C GLU A 95 -3.01 6.55 8.18
N THR A 96 -2.27 5.77 8.96
CA THR A 96 -2.00 4.37 8.61
C THR A 96 -2.08 3.45 9.82
N LYS A 97 -2.42 2.20 9.56
CA LYS A 97 -2.32 1.13 10.54
C LYS A 97 -1.93 -0.16 9.83
N VAL A 98 -1.07 -0.96 10.47
CA VAL A 98 -0.56 -2.20 9.89
C VAL A 98 -0.94 -3.36 10.81
N TYR A 99 -1.63 -4.35 10.23
CA TYR A 99 -2.05 -5.55 10.95
C TYR A 99 -1.41 -6.79 10.35
N LYS A 100 -0.79 -7.61 11.19
CA LYS A 100 -0.41 -8.96 10.83
C LYS A 100 -1.59 -9.86 11.20
N SER A 101 -2.41 -10.21 10.23
CA SER A 101 -3.62 -10.98 10.46
C SER A 101 -3.99 -11.79 9.23
N ASP A 102 -4.61 -12.94 9.47
CA ASP A 102 -5.34 -13.64 8.43
C ASP A 102 -6.56 -12.81 8.04
N VAL A 103 -6.82 -12.69 6.74
CA VAL A 103 -7.95 -11.91 6.24
C VAL A 103 -9.27 -12.38 6.85
N LEU A 104 -9.43 -13.68 7.08
CA LEU A 104 -10.65 -14.23 7.67
C LEU A 104 -10.82 -13.86 9.14
N SER A 105 -9.75 -13.45 9.82
CA SER A 105 -9.76 -13.09 11.23
C SER A 105 -9.72 -11.57 11.47
N TYR A 106 -9.53 -10.83 10.43
CA TYR A 106 -9.37 -9.39 10.49
C TYR A 106 -10.67 -8.65 10.84
#